data_b887e7019c6bd15bb2aba0cc1a270f26
#
_entry.id   b887e7019c6bd15bb2aba0cc1a270f26
#
_cell.length_a   1.000
_cell.length_b   1.000
_cell.length_c   1.000
_cell.angle_alpha   90.00
_cell.angle_beta   90.00
_cell.angle_gamma   90.00
#
_symmetry.space_group_name_H-M   'P 1'
#
loop_
_entity.id
_entity.type
_entity.pdbx_description
1 polymer ?
#
loop_
_entity_poly.entity_id
_entity_poly.type
_entity_poly.pdbx_seq_one_letter_code
_entity_poly.pdbx_strand_id
1 'polypeptide(L)'
;MTKGNHALACPTVVCIVLAFVLLLPAIGNAGGSRLEPVDLSRADEHALWLGHRVLAIAAAIRNPEAPDAMAAVLELGLDSRYYVMVRGWLMMQLRGDRSIAQVRHGDVGPQIAARIAFFEKAIRAIDLE
;
A
#
# COMPACT_ATOMS: atom_id res chain seq x y z
N MET A 1 50.04 29.46 16.31
CA MET A 1 49.74 28.78 17.59
C MET A 1 48.35 28.21 17.51
N THR A 2 48.23 26.98 17.05
CA THR A 2 46.95 26.28 16.87
C THR A 2 46.90 25.13 17.87
N LYS A 3 46.00 25.23 18.84
CA LYS A 3 45.81 24.27 19.91
C LYS A 3 44.83 23.20 19.45
N GLY A 4 45.30 21.99 19.19
CA GLY A 4 44.47 20.83 18.85
C GLY A 4 43.74 20.31 20.09
N ASN A 5 42.40 20.19 19.97
CA ASN A 5 41.58 19.48 20.96
C ASN A 5 41.37 18.05 20.48
N HIS A 6 42.10 17.12 21.08
CA HIS A 6 41.81 15.71 21.00
C HIS A 6 40.62 15.40 21.93
N ALA A 7 39.44 15.18 21.35
CA ALA A 7 38.31 14.61 22.07
C ALA A 7 38.59 13.13 22.35
N LEU A 8 38.83 12.80 23.62
CA LEU A 8 38.92 11.43 24.13
C LEU A 8 37.54 10.77 24.01
N ALA A 9 37.39 9.86 23.05
CA ALA A 9 36.25 9.00 22.97
C ALA A 9 36.20 8.07 24.19
N CYS A 10 35.16 8.19 24.97
CA CYS A 10 34.95 7.45 26.22
C CYS A 10 34.75 5.95 25.92
N PRO A 11 35.61 5.03 26.44
CA PRO A 11 35.51 3.59 26.14
C PRO A 11 34.28 2.90 26.76
N THR A 12 33.53 3.61 27.60
CA THR A 12 32.33 3.09 28.27
C THR A 12 31.13 2.87 27.34
N VAL A 13 31.03 3.59 26.22
CA VAL A 13 29.90 3.46 25.27
C VAL A 13 30.02 2.18 24.43
N VAL A 14 31.24 1.74 24.11
CA VAL A 14 31.49 0.55 23.32
C VAL A 14 31.16 -0.74 24.08
N CYS A 15 31.37 -0.77 25.40
CA CYS A 15 31.03 -1.93 26.24
C CYS A 15 29.54 -2.16 26.41
N ILE A 16 28.70 -1.11 26.37
CA ILE A 16 27.23 -1.25 26.52
C ILE A 16 26.60 -1.85 25.28
N VAL A 17 27.11 -1.53 24.09
CA VAL A 17 26.57 -2.07 22.83
C VAL A 17 26.90 -3.56 22.66
N LEU A 18 28.07 -4.01 23.12
CA LEU A 18 28.48 -5.42 23.08
C LEU A 18 27.70 -6.32 24.07
N ALA A 19 27.28 -5.78 25.22
CA ALA A 19 26.48 -6.53 26.19
C ALA A 19 25.05 -6.77 25.76
N PHE A 20 24.47 -5.94 24.87
CA PHE A 20 23.10 -6.08 24.40
C PHE A 20 22.92 -7.16 23.31
N VAL A 21 23.98 -7.53 22.61
CA VAL A 21 23.96 -8.55 21.55
C VAL A 21 23.94 -9.97 22.12
N LEU A 22 24.39 -10.18 23.37
CA LEU A 22 24.49 -11.51 24.00
C LEU A 22 23.25 -11.91 24.81
N LEU A 23 22.23 -11.03 24.91
CA LEU A 23 21.00 -11.30 25.67
C LEU A 23 19.77 -11.55 24.75
N LEU A 24 19.98 -12.04 23.53
CA LEU A 24 18.87 -12.58 22.74
C LEU A 24 18.48 -13.93 23.33
N PRO A 25 17.29 -14.08 23.94
CA PRO A 25 16.80 -15.37 24.34
C PRO A 25 16.65 -16.23 23.07
N ALA A 26 17.23 -17.41 23.10
CA ALA A 26 16.97 -18.45 22.13
C ALA A 26 15.44 -18.66 22.09
N ILE A 27 14.77 -18.08 21.10
CA ILE A 27 13.36 -18.37 20.83
C ILE A 27 13.33 -19.82 20.39
N GLY A 28 12.96 -20.67 21.34
CA GLY A 28 12.82 -22.10 21.16
C GLY A 28 11.89 -22.36 19.96
N ASN A 29 12.39 -23.23 19.12
CA ASN A 29 11.66 -23.80 17.98
C ASN A 29 10.53 -24.66 18.52
N ALA A 30 9.40 -24.04 18.91
CA ALA A 30 8.20 -24.71 19.41
C ALA A 30 7.18 -24.81 18.27
N GLY A 31 6.97 -25.99 17.77
CA GLY A 31 5.84 -26.32 16.91
C GLY A 31 6.21 -26.41 15.44
N GLY A 32 6.75 -27.56 15.02
CA GLY A 32 6.72 -27.97 13.62
C GLY A 32 5.28 -28.16 13.15
N SER A 33 4.60 -27.07 12.81
CA SER A 33 3.44 -27.14 11.93
C SER A 33 3.95 -27.74 10.64
N ARG A 34 3.59 -28.99 10.38
CA ARG A 34 3.79 -29.66 9.11
C ARG A 34 3.08 -28.77 8.08
N LEU A 35 3.83 -27.90 7.45
CA LEU A 35 3.34 -27.12 6.33
C LEU A 35 3.00 -28.15 5.26
N GLU A 36 1.71 -28.35 5.01
CA GLU A 36 1.30 -29.07 3.82
C GLU A 36 1.97 -28.42 2.62
N PRO A 37 2.47 -29.20 1.65
CA PRO A 37 3.05 -28.64 0.46
C PRO A 37 1.99 -27.75 -0.20
N VAL A 38 2.18 -26.43 -0.13
CA VAL A 38 1.35 -25.45 -0.85
C VAL A 38 1.47 -25.81 -2.31
N ASP A 39 0.35 -26.07 -2.96
CA ASP A 39 0.30 -26.26 -4.40
C ASP A 39 0.69 -24.95 -5.08
N LEU A 40 1.97 -24.78 -5.35
CA LEU A 40 2.55 -23.57 -5.93
C LEU A 40 1.95 -23.24 -7.29
N SER A 41 1.52 -24.24 -8.07
CA SER A 41 0.90 -24.02 -9.38
C SER A 41 -0.41 -23.24 -9.26
N ARG A 42 -1.24 -23.61 -8.28
CA ARG A 42 -2.51 -22.92 -8.01
C ARG A 42 -2.29 -21.55 -7.39
N ALA A 43 -1.25 -21.38 -6.55
CA ALA A 43 -0.86 -20.09 -5.99
C ALA A 43 -0.39 -19.14 -7.10
N ASP A 44 0.37 -19.63 -8.07
CA ASP A 44 0.87 -18.84 -9.19
C ASP A 44 -0.28 -18.37 -10.12
N GLU A 45 -1.24 -19.23 -10.43
CA GLU A 45 -2.41 -18.86 -11.23
C GLU A 45 -3.24 -17.76 -10.54
N HIS A 46 -3.47 -17.90 -9.24
CA HIS A 46 -4.21 -16.90 -8.48
C HIS A 46 -3.45 -15.57 -8.39
N ALA A 47 -2.13 -15.61 -8.18
CA ALA A 47 -1.29 -14.42 -8.14
C ALA A 47 -1.27 -13.70 -9.50
N LEU A 48 -1.19 -14.43 -10.60
CA LEU A 48 -1.27 -13.86 -11.94
C LEU A 48 -2.63 -13.23 -12.20
N TRP A 49 -3.73 -13.93 -11.86
CA TRP A 49 -5.09 -13.40 -11.98
C TRP A 49 -5.23 -12.10 -11.18
N LEU A 50 -4.84 -12.09 -9.90
CA LEU A 50 -4.90 -10.91 -9.05
C LEU A 50 -4.05 -9.76 -9.61
N GLY A 51 -2.84 -10.07 -10.10
CA GLY A 51 -1.97 -9.09 -10.73
C GLY A 51 -2.64 -8.40 -11.93
N HIS A 52 -3.30 -9.15 -12.80
CA HIS A 52 -4.05 -8.60 -13.92
C HIS A 52 -5.19 -7.67 -13.47
N ARG A 53 -5.93 -8.04 -12.40
CA ARG A 53 -7.02 -7.21 -11.86
C ARG A 53 -6.52 -5.92 -11.22
N VAL A 54 -5.41 -5.98 -10.49
CA VAL A 54 -4.76 -4.80 -9.92
C VAL A 54 -4.29 -3.85 -11.03
N LEU A 55 -3.72 -4.37 -12.11
CA LEU A 55 -3.32 -3.55 -13.27
C LEU A 55 -4.54 -2.92 -13.96
N ALA A 56 -5.66 -3.63 -14.07
CA ALA A 56 -6.90 -3.08 -14.62
C ALA A 56 -7.44 -1.93 -13.77
N ILE A 57 -7.45 -2.06 -12.43
CA ILE A 57 -7.81 -0.96 -11.53
C ILE A 57 -6.84 0.23 -11.67
N ALA A 58 -5.55 -0.03 -11.77
CA ALA A 58 -4.56 1.03 -11.99
C ALA A 58 -4.78 1.77 -13.33
N ALA A 59 -5.22 1.08 -14.37
CA ALA A 59 -5.60 1.67 -15.65
C ALA A 59 -6.87 2.51 -15.51
N ALA A 60 -7.91 2.00 -14.82
CA ALA A 60 -9.16 2.71 -14.54
C ALA A 60 -8.93 4.01 -13.75
N ILE A 61 -8.03 3.99 -12.76
CA ILE A 61 -7.63 5.18 -11.99
C ILE A 61 -6.97 6.25 -12.88
N ARG A 62 -6.16 5.85 -13.85
CA ARG A 62 -5.50 6.78 -14.79
C ARG A 62 -6.45 7.30 -15.86
N ASN A 63 -7.37 6.48 -16.31
CA ASN A 63 -8.35 6.82 -17.35
C ASN A 63 -9.77 6.45 -16.90
N PRO A 64 -10.41 7.28 -16.05
CA PRO A 64 -11.73 7.00 -15.49
C PRO A 64 -12.87 7.05 -16.54
N GLU A 65 -12.60 7.62 -17.70
CA GLU A 65 -13.57 7.72 -18.81
C GLU A 65 -13.58 6.47 -19.70
N ALA A 66 -12.65 5.53 -19.48
CA ALA A 66 -12.67 4.27 -20.21
C ALA A 66 -13.97 3.48 -19.91
N PRO A 67 -14.59 2.86 -20.93
CA PRO A 67 -15.91 2.23 -20.78
C PRO A 67 -15.92 1.07 -19.77
N ASP A 68 -14.79 0.43 -19.54
CA ASP A 68 -14.58 -0.68 -18.62
C ASP A 68 -14.03 -0.27 -17.24
N ALA A 69 -13.72 1.03 -17.04
CA ALA A 69 -13.08 1.51 -15.82
C ALA A 69 -13.85 1.16 -14.54
N MET A 70 -15.18 1.35 -14.55
CA MET A 70 -16.01 1.03 -13.40
C MET A 70 -16.09 -0.48 -13.17
N ALA A 71 -16.25 -1.27 -14.23
CA ALA A 71 -16.32 -2.73 -14.13
C ALA A 71 -15.02 -3.30 -13.52
N ALA A 72 -13.86 -2.79 -13.94
CA ALA A 72 -12.58 -3.20 -13.39
C ALA A 72 -12.45 -2.94 -11.88
N VAL A 73 -13.00 -1.82 -11.38
CA VAL A 73 -13.01 -1.53 -9.95
C VAL A 73 -13.98 -2.43 -9.20
N LEU A 74 -15.20 -2.64 -9.72
CA LEU A 74 -16.22 -3.44 -9.05
C LEU A 74 -15.82 -4.91 -8.93
N GLU A 75 -15.08 -5.45 -9.89
CA GLU A 75 -14.67 -6.85 -9.90
C GLU A 75 -13.86 -7.28 -8.66
N LEU A 76 -12.95 -6.44 -8.15
CA LEU A 76 -12.25 -6.68 -6.88
C LEU A 76 -12.90 -5.94 -5.71
N GLY A 77 -13.53 -4.80 -5.97
CA GLY A 77 -14.12 -3.95 -4.93
C GLY A 77 -15.29 -4.61 -4.21
N LEU A 78 -16.03 -5.49 -4.88
CA LEU A 78 -17.15 -6.24 -4.31
C LEU A 78 -16.71 -7.58 -3.67
N ASP A 79 -15.48 -8.01 -3.88
CA ASP A 79 -14.93 -9.19 -3.19
C ASP A 79 -14.47 -8.79 -1.79
N SER A 80 -15.08 -9.37 -0.75
CA SER A 80 -14.79 -9.07 0.66
C SER A 80 -13.31 -9.22 1.03
N ARG A 81 -12.55 -10.07 0.33
CA ARG A 81 -11.12 -10.28 0.55
C ARG A 81 -10.29 -9.06 0.12
N TYR A 82 -10.75 -8.33 -0.88
CA TYR A 82 -10.02 -7.22 -1.50
C TYR A 82 -10.70 -5.86 -1.29
N TYR A 83 -11.93 -5.82 -0.81
CA TYR A 83 -12.71 -4.60 -0.56
C TYR A 83 -11.92 -3.51 0.16
N VAL A 84 -11.29 -3.85 1.31
CA VAL A 84 -10.54 -2.88 2.12
C VAL A 84 -9.36 -2.29 1.34
N MET A 85 -8.67 -3.12 0.56
CA MET A 85 -7.55 -2.69 -0.28
C MET A 85 -8.02 -1.75 -1.39
N VAL A 86 -9.03 -2.14 -2.16
CA VAL A 86 -9.56 -1.35 -3.28
C VAL A 86 -10.13 -0.02 -2.77
N ARG A 87 -10.96 -0.06 -1.74
CA ARG A 87 -11.54 1.13 -1.11
C ARG A 87 -10.46 2.08 -0.60
N GLY A 88 -9.46 1.55 0.10
CA GLY A 88 -8.35 2.35 0.62
C GLY A 88 -7.57 3.03 -0.51
N TRP A 89 -7.33 2.34 -1.62
CA TRP A 89 -6.65 2.89 -2.78
C TRP A 89 -7.44 4.01 -3.44
N LEU A 90 -8.75 3.80 -3.70
CA LEU A 90 -9.64 4.84 -4.25
C LEU A 90 -9.71 6.08 -3.34
N MET A 91 -9.84 5.87 -2.02
CA MET A 91 -9.87 6.96 -1.03
C MET A 91 -8.56 7.76 -0.99
N MET A 92 -7.42 7.11 -1.15
CA MET A 92 -6.12 7.78 -1.22
C MET A 92 -6.03 8.66 -2.46
N GLN A 93 -6.44 8.16 -3.63
CA GLN A 93 -6.47 8.93 -4.88
C GLN A 93 -7.43 10.12 -4.78
N LEU A 94 -8.63 9.89 -4.26
CA LEU A 94 -9.63 10.95 -4.06
C LEU A 94 -9.12 12.06 -3.15
N ARG A 95 -8.45 11.72 -2.05
CA ARG A 95 -7.85 12.72 -1.15
C ARG A 95 -6.77 13.53 -1.85
N GLY A 96 -5.92 12.89 -2.65
CA GLY A 96 -4.90 13.57 -3.44
C GLY A 96 -5.50 14.59 -4.41
N ASP A 97 -6.48 14.17 -5.21
CA ASP A 97 -7.13 15.05 -6.20
C ASP A 97 -7.91 16.19 -5.53
N ARG A 98 -8.60 15.93 -4.41
CA ARG A 98 -9.27 16.97 -3.62
C ARG A 98 -8.29 17.97 -3.01
N SER A 99 -7.12 17.51 -2.54
CA SER A 99 -6.07 18.41 -2.05
C SER A 99 -5.57 19.36 -3.15
N ILE A 100 -5.38 18.86 -4.36
CA ILE A 100 -5.04 19.69 -5.52
C ILE A 100 -6.14 20.71 -5.80
N ALA A 101 -7.41 20.29 -5.76
CA ALA A 101 -8.56 21.17 -5.95
C ALA A 101 -8.63 22.28 -4.91
N GLN A 102 -8.35 21.99 -3.65
CA GLN A 102 -8.31 22.98 -2.57
C GLN A 102 -7.22 24.03 -2.79
N VAL A 103 -6.00 23.60 -3.12
CA VAL A 103 -4.87 24.51 -3.39
C VAL A 103 -5.17 25.44 -4.58
N ARG A 104 -5.90 24.94 -5.57
CA ARG A 104 -6.30 25.71 -6.76
C ARG A 104 -7.63 26.45 -6.60
N HIS A 105 -8.18 26.56 -5.38
CA HIS A 105 -9.46 27.25 -5.11
C HIS A 105 -10.62 26.74 -5.98
N GLY A 106 -10.62 25.45 -6.33
CA GLY A 106 -11.63 24.85 -7.18
C GLY A 106 -11.38 24.96 -8.68
N ASP A 107 -10.39 25.71 -9.11
CA ASP A 107 -9.99 25.78 -10.52
C ASP A 107 -9.14 24.55 -10.89
N VAL A 108 -9.80 23.43 -11.08
CA VAL A 108 -9.22 22.17 -11.53
C VAL A 108 -9.58 21.92 -12.98
N GLY A 109 -8.60 21.49 -13.75
CA GLY A 109 -8.87 21.07 -15.13
C GLY A 109 -9.90 19.92 -15.19
N PRO A 110 -10.57 19.74 -16.33
CA PRO A 110 -11.65 18.77 -16.49
C PRO A 110 -11.23 17.34 -16.12
N GLN A 111 -9.98 17.01 -16.33
CA GLN A 111 -9.43 15.69 -16.02
C GLN A 111 -9.43 15.36 -14.51
N ILE A 112 -9.05 16.31 -13.65
CA ILE A 112 -9.07 16.12 -12.19
C ILE A 112 -10.51 16.07 -11.70
N ALA A 113 -11.40 16.91 -12.24
CA ALA A 113 -12.82 16.90 -11.91
C ALA A 113 -13.48 15.55 -12.27
N ALA A 114 -13.20 14.99 -13.45
CA ALA A 114 -13.67 13.69 -13.88
C ALA A 114 -13.18 12.57 -12.96
N ARG A 115 -11.90 12.61 -12.54
CA ARG A 115 -11.34 11.62 -11.60
C ARG A 115 -12.01 11.68 -10.24
N ILE A 116 -12.22 12.87 -9.68
CA ILE A 116 -12.94 13.05 -8.41
C ILE A 116 -14.33 12.42 -8.49
N ALA A 117 -15.10 12.78 -9.53
CA ALA A 117 -16.44 12.24 -9.73
C ALA A 117 -16.44 10.70 -9.88
N PHE A 118 -15.47 10.16 -10.62
CA PHE A 118 -15.31 8.72 -10.78
C PHE A 118 -15.03 8.02 -9.44
N PHE A 119 -14.06 8.50 -8.65
CA PHE A 119 -13.72 7.89 -7.37
C PHE A 119 -14.87 7.93 -6.38
N GLU A 120 -15.60 9.06 -6.30
CA GLU A 120 -16.78 9.16 -5.46
C GLU A 120 -17.88 8.18 -5.87
N LYS A 121 -18.11 8.01 -7.17
CA LYS A 121 -19.07 7.05 -7.70
C LYS A 121 -18.62 5.61 -7.41
N ALA A 122 -17.35 5.29 -7.63
CA ALA A 122 -16.80 3.96 -7.42
C ALA A 122 -16.86 3.55 -5.94
N ILE A 123 -16.45 4.44 -5.02
CA ILE A 123 -16.52 4.18 -3.58
C ILE A 123 -17.98 3.95 -3.16
N ARG A 124 -18.92 4.77 -3.60
CA ARG A 124 -20.34 4.54 -3.30
C ARG A 124 -20.85 3.20 -3.83
N ALA A 125 -20.42 2.80 -5.02
CA ALA A 125 -20.87 1.54 -5.61
C ALA A 125 -20.38 0.32 -4.82
N ILE A 126 -19.13 0.33 -4.31
CA ILE A 126 -18.60 -0.78 -3.51
C ILE A 126 -19.04 -0.75 -2.03
N ASP A 127 -19.47 0.40 -1.50
CA ASP A 127 -19.92 0.55 -0.11
C ASP A 127 -21.42 0.19 0.06
N LEU A 128 -22.22 0.17 -1.02
CA LEU A 128 -23.67 -0.02 -0.98
C LEU A 128 -24.15 -1.44 -1.34
N GLU A 129 -23.24 -2.31 -1.79
CA GLU A 129 -23.54 -3.73 -2.06
C GLU A 129 -22.92 -4.66 -1.01
#